data_f9372f37abc9c9b42ca6a0e48112c293
#
_entry.id   f9372f37abc9c9b42ca6a0e48112c293
#
_cell.length_a   1.000
_cell.length_b   1.000
_cell.length_c   1.000
_cell.angle_alpha   90.00
_cell.angle_beta   90.00
_cell.angle_gamma   90.00
#
_symmetry.space_group_name_H-M   'P 1'
#
loop_
_entity.id
_entity.type
_entity.pdbx_description
1 polymer ?
#
loop_
_entity_poly.entity_id
_entity_poly.type
_entity_poly.pdbx_seq_one_letter_code
_entity_poly.pdbx_strand_id
1 'polypeptide(L)'
;PSLHWLTSTKTGKARAAIRRYWQYRDAENLTKKKIYNTKLWISLPDQPGRLGEVTSLIGENNLNISSVEMVEKTKESINFQFNLIIGDLKNFTKLISELKQKEYNFKIIRQKDKKYAFFQRIFKGFKKN
;
A
#
# COMPACT_ATOMS: atom_id res chain seq x y z
N PRO A 1 14.33 -31.62 6.25
CA PRO A 1 14.66 -32.91 5.65
C PRO A 1 15.22 -32.75 4.26
N SER A 2 16.18 -33.56 3.93
CA SER A 2 16.75 -33.53 2.60
C SER A 2 15.74 -34.09 1.59
N LEU A 3 15.93 -33.75 0.33
CA LEU A 3 15.11 -34.28 -0.76
C LEU A 3 15.21 -35.80 -0.87
N HIS A 4 16.34 -36.36 -0.44
CA HIS A 4 16.52 -37.79 -0.36
C HIS A 4 15.45 -38.46 0.50
N TRP A 5 15.07 -37.82 1.59
CA TRP A 5 14.03 -38.27 2.46
C TRP A 5 12.67 -38.39 1.75
N LEU A 6 12.49 -37.61 0.71
CA LEU A 6 11.29 -37.62 -0.12
C LEU A 6 11.29 -38.71 -1.19
N THR A 7 12.44 -39.27 -1.53
CA THR A 7 12.55 -40.25 -2.62
C THR A 7 12.52 -41.69 -2.16
N SER A 8 12.58 -41.97 -0.84
CA SER A 8 12.48 -43.34 -0.32
C SER A 8 11.02 -43.82 -0.32
N THR A 9 10.81 -45.13 -0.14
CA THR A 9 9.44 -45.71 -0.07
C THR A 9 8.66 -45.23 1.15
N LYS A 10 9.38 -44.81 2.17
CA LYS A 10 8.80 -44.09 3.28
C LYS A 10 8.35 -42.69 2.88
N THR A 11 8.66 -42.33 1.66
CA THR A 11 8.42 -41.02 1.11
C THR A 11 6.96 -40.72 0.82
N GLY A 12 6.08 -41.71 0.79
CA GLY A 12 4.66 -41.41 0.65
C GLY A 12 4.16 -40.45 1.70
N LYS A 13 4.53 -40.72 2.96
CA LYS A 13 4.17 -39.84 4.09
C LYS A 13 4.96 -38.54 4.06
N ALA A 14 6.24 -38.62 3.69
CA ALA A 14 7.08 -37.42 3.61
C ALA A 14 6.64 -36.48 2.51
N ARG A 15 6.36 -37.01 1.32
CA ARG A 15 5.81 -36.21 0.22
C ARG A 15 4.48 -35.58 0.60
N ALA A 16 3.59 -36.31 1.25
CA ALA A 16 2.33 -35.77 1.69
C ALA A 16 2.52 -34.64 2.71
N ALA A 17 3.46 -34.81 3.64
CA ALA A 17 3.75 -33.77 4.64
C ALA A 17 4.31 -32.52 4.00
N ILE A 18 5.22 -32.63 3.03
CA ILE A 18 5.79 -31.49 2.34
C ILE A 18 4.76 -30.85 1.44
N ARG A 19 3.93 -31.64 0.76
CA ARG A 19 2.86 -31.09 -0.07
C ARG A 19 1.89 -30.29 0.80
N ARG A 20 1.54 -30.78 2.00
CA ARG A 20 0.70 -30.06 2.95
C ARG A 20 1.36 -28.76 3.38
N TYR A 21 2.66 -28.77 3.64
CA TYR A 21 3.39 -27.57 4.03
C TYR A 21 3.34 -26.50 2.94
N TRP A 22 3.60 -26.89 1.69
CA TRP A 22 3.52 -25.95 0.58
C TRP A 22 2.11 -25.44 0.35
N GLN A 23 1.12 -26.28 0.44
CA GLN A 23 -0.29 -25.86 0.33
C GLN A 23 -0.65 -24.90 1.45
N TYR A 24 -0.22 -25.19 2.66
CA TYR A 24 -0.47 -24.30 3.80
C TYR A 24 0.21 -22.95 3.59
N ARG A 25 1.45 -22.96 3.14
CA ARG A 25 2.19 -21.76 2.87
C ARG A 25 1.53 -20.93 1.78
N ASP A 26 1.10 -21.56 0.69
CA ASP A 26 0.42 -20.87 -0.39
C ASP A 26 -0.92 -20.31 0.07
N ALA A 27 -1.69 -21.07 0.82
CA ALA A 27 -2.94 -20.61 1.38
C ALA A 27 -2.73 -19.43 2.34
N GLU A 28 -1.69 -19.47 3.16
CA GLU A 28 -1.34 -18.38 4.04
C GLU A 28 -0.95 -17.13 3.25
N ASN A 29 -0.19 -17.29 2.18
CA ASN A 29 0.16 -16.18 1.31
C ASN A 29 -1.06 -15.60 0.59
N LEU A 30 -2.01 -16.45 0.20
CA LEU A 30 -3.26 -16.01 -0.43
C LEU A 30 -4.18 -15.29 0.56
N THR A 31 -4.18 -15.72 1.82
CA THR A 31 -5.01 -15.10 2.86
C THR A 31 -4.33 -13.87 3.46
N LYS A 32 -3.02 -13.79 3.38
CA LYS A 32 -2.28 -12.60 3.80
C LYS A 32 -2.54 -11.51 2.78
N LYS A 33 -3.47 -10.64 3.11
CA LYS A 33 -3.71 -9.45 2.30
C LYS A 33 -2.42 -8.63 2.27
N LYS A 34 -1.93 -8.34 1.08
CA LYS A 34 -0.85 -7.38 0.94
C LYS A 34 -1.32 -6.05 1.47
N ILE A 35 -0.58 -5.52 2.42
CA ILE A 35 -0.84 -4.21 2.99
C ILE A 35 0.13 -3.24 2.35
N TYR A 36 -0.39 -2.17 1.78
CA TYR A 36 0.41 -1.13 1.18
C TYR A 36 0.39 0.10 2.08
N ASN A 37 1.57 0.61 2.40
CA ASN A 37 1.69 1.87 3.11
C ASN A 37 1.92 2.96 2.08
N THR A 38 1.05 3.94 2.05
CA THR A 38 1.10 5.01 1.07
C THR A 38 0.95 6.34 1.77
N LYS A 39 1.71 7.31 1.32
CA LYS A 39 1.58 8.69 1.80
C LYS A 39 0.78 9.49 0.80
N LEU A 40 -0.23 10.16 1.29
CA LEU A 40 -1.05 11.06 0.49
C LEU A 40 -0.85 12.48 1.00
N TRP A 41 -0.29 13.32 0.15
CA TRP A 41 -0.18 14.75 0.42
C TRP A 41 -1.40 15.44 -0.18
N ILE A 42 -2.03 16.31 0.59
CA ILE A 42 -3.18 17.05 0.12
C ILE A 42 -3.16 18.47 0.67
N SER A 43 -3.47 19.41 -0.20
CA SER A 43 -3.58 20.82 0.16
C SER A 43 -5.04 21.19 0.28
N LEU A 44 -5.42 21.69 1.46
CA LEU A 44 -6.81 22.05 1.75
C LEU A 44 -6.92 23.54 2.05
N PRO A 45 -8.03 24.19 1.67
CA PRO A 45 -8.30 25.53 2.15
C PRO A 45 -8.35 25.56 3.67
N ASP A 46 -7.85 26.63 4.28
CA ASP A 46 -7.89 26.81 5.72
C ASP A 46 -9.31 27.25 6.12
N GLN A 47 -10.22 26.30 6.11
CA GLN A 47 -11.63 26.49 6.44
C GLN A 47 -12.11 25.37 7.33
N PRO A 48 -13.03 25.65 8.27
CA PRO A 48 -13.58 24.60 9.12
C PRO A 48 -14.23 23.50 8.30
N GLY A 49 -14.02 22.25 8.72
CA GLY A 49 -14.64 21.08 8.12
C GLY A 49 -13.93 20.48 6.92
N ARG A 50 -12.93 21.15 6.35
CA ARG A 50 -12.24 20.63 5.17
C ARG A 50 -11.47 19.33 5.46
N LEU A 51 -10.75 19.30 6.57
CA LEU A 51 -10.05 18.09 6.98
C LEU A 51 -11.05 16.96 7.26
N GLY A 52 -12.17 17.28 7.87
CA GLY A 52 -13.23 16.30 8.13
C GLY A 52 -13.80 15.69 6.86
N GLU A 53 -13.96 16.49 5.80
CA GLU A 53 -14.43 15.99 4.50
C GLU A 53 -13.47 14.95 3.93
N VAL A 54 -12.17 15.24 3.97
CA VAL A 54 -11.15 14.33 3.44
C VAL A 54 -11.06 13.06 4.26
N THR A 55 -11.06 13.18 5.58
CA THR A 55 -10.98 11.99 6.45
C THR A 55 -12.24 11.14 6.30
N SER A 56 -13.40 11.75 6.11
CA SER A 56 -14.66 11.02 5.85
C SER A 56 -14.59 10.26 4.53
N LEU A 57 -14.06 10.87 3.47
CA LEU A 57 -13.86 10.21 2.18
C LEU A 57 -12.93 8.98 2.31
N ILE A 58 -11.86 9.13 3.06
CA ILE A 58 -10.92 8.03 3.28
C ILE A 58 -11.62 6.88 4.00
N GLY A 59 -12.37 7.19 5.05
CA GLY A 59 -13.13 6.19 5.79
C GLY A 59 -14.23 5.52 4.99
N GLU A 60 -14.95 6.28 4.17
CA GLU A 60 -16.00 5.74 3.29
C GLU A 60 -15.45 4.74 2.28
N ASN A 61 -14.20 4.90 1.88
CA ASN A 61 -13.52 3.98 0.97
C ASN A 61 -12.80 2.84 1.70
N ASN A 62 -13.10 2.64 2.99
CA ASN A 62 -12.54 1.57 3.80
C ASN A 62 -11.02 1.58 3.88
N LEU A 63 -10.44 2.76 3.88
CA LEU A 63 -9.01 2.93 4.07
C LEU A 63 -8.72 3.37 5.50
N ASN A 64 -7.65 2.85 6.06
CA ASN A 64 -7.23 3.22 7.40
C ASN A 64 -6.16 4.30 7.35
N ILE A 65 -6.30 5.27 8.24
CA ILE A 65 -5.31 6.33 8.42
C ILE A 65 -4.43 5.94 9.59
N SER A 66 -3.12 5.77 9.36
CA SER A 66 -2.20 5.48 10.44
C SER A 66 -1.72 6.76 11.12
N SER A 67 -1.56 7.83 10.37
CA SER A 67 -1.21 9.13 10.94
C SER A 67 -1.56 10.25 9.97
N VAL A 68 -1.73 11.44 10.52
CA VAL A 68 -1.95 12.67 9.76
C VAL A 68 -0.98 13.71 10.31
N GLU A 69 -0.26 14.37 9.42
CA GLU A 69 0.68 15.43 9.80
C GLU A 69 0.37 16.71 9.02
N MET A 70 0.41 17.81 9.73
CA MET A 70 0.40 19.12 9.08
C MET A 70 1.84 19.41 8.64
N VAL A 71 2.04 19.48 7.33
CA VAL A 71 3.38 19.66 6.77
C VAL A 71 3.71 21.13 6.61
N GLU A 72 2.73 21.92 6.17
CA GLU A 72 2.93 23.33 5.91
C GLU A 72 1.60 24.07 6.04
N LYS A 73 1.65 25.28 6.56
CA LYS A 73 0.50 26.15 6.64
C LYS A 73 0.82 27.48 5.97
N THR A 74 0.01 27.83 4.97
CA THR A 74 0.08 29.15 4.34
C THR A 74 -1.11 30.00 4.81
N LYS A 75 -1.22 31.22 4.30
CA LYS A 75 -2.34 32.08 4.67
C LYS A 75 -3.70 31.55 4.20
N GLU A 76 -3.70 30.83 3.09
CA GLU A 76 -4.93 30.40 2.44
C GLU A 76 -5.16 28.91 2.50
N SER A 77 -4.11 28.12 2.72
CA SER A 77 -4.20 26.67 2.66
C SER A 77 -3.36 26.00 3.73
N ILE A 78 -3.72 24.77 4.02
CA ILE A 78 -2.97 23.89 4.92
C ILE A 78 -2.64 22.62 4.16
N ASN A 79 -1.37 22.23 4.17
CA ASN A 79 -0.92 21.02 3.52
C ASN A 79 -0.79 19.90 4.56
N PHE A 80 -1.51 18.81 4.32
CA PHE A 80 -1.51 17.64 5.18
C PHE A 80 -0.85 16.47 4.48
N GLN A 81 -0.20 15.63 5.25
CA GLN A 81 0.30 14.36 4.79
C GLN A 81 -0.38 13.24 5.57
N PHE A 82 -1.11 12.40 4.85
CA PHE A 82 -1.79 11.25 5.42
C PHE A 82 -0.94 10.01 5.17
N ASN A 83 -0.72 9.24 6.21
CA ASN A 83 -0.15 7.91 6.05
C ASN A 83 -1.31 6.92 6.03
N LEU A 84 -1.51 6.27 4.90
CA LEU A 84 -2.63 5.37 4.67
C LEU A 84 -2.17 3.92 4.66
N ILE A 85 -3.00 3.07 5.22
CA ILE A 85 -2.83 1.62 5.14
C ILE A 85 -3.87 1.11 4.17
N ILE A 86 -3.42 0.55 3.06
CA ILE A 86 -4.28 0.12 1.97
C ILE A 86 -4.31 -1.41 1.94
N GLY A 87 -5.46 -2.00 2.23
CA GLY A 87 -5.65 -3.45 2.09
C GLY A 87 -6.13 -3.84 0.69
N ASP A 88 -6.92 -2.99 0.06
CA ASP A 88 -7.47 -3.24 -1.28
C ASP A 88 -7.19 -2.02 -2.17
N LEU A 89 -6.43 -2.24 -3.23
CA LEU A 89 -6.08 -1.18 -4.16
C LEU A 89 -7.29 -0.58 -4.86
N LYS A 90 -8.38 -1.34 -5.00
CA LYS A 90 -9.62 -0.82 -5.58
C LYS A 90 -10.18 0.32 -4.76
N ASN A 91 -10.12 0.19 -3.43
CA ASN A 91 -10.58 1.23 -2.53
C ASN A 91 -9.75 2.50 -2.67
N PHE A 92 -8.45 2.34 -2.80
CA PHE A 92 -7.56 3.47 -3.00
C PHE A 92 -7.80 4.16 -4.35
N THR A 93 -7.96 3.38 -5.41
CA THR A 93 -8.27 3.91 -6.74
C THR A 93 -9.57 4.71 -6.73
N LYS A 94 -10.57 4.21 -6.02
CA LYS A 94 -11.85 4.91 -5.87
C LYS A 94 -11.68 6.24 -5.12
N LEU A 95 -10.89 6.24 -4.04
CA LEU A 95 -10.58 7.46 -3.32
C LEU A 95 -9.92 8.49 -4.21
N ILE A 96 -8.91 8.09 -4.97
CA ILE A 96 -8.19 8.99 -5.88
C ILE A 96 -9.14 9.56 -6.94
N SER A 97 -10.03 8.74 -7.47
CA SER A 97 -11.04 9.17 -8.43
C SER A 97 -11.96 10.23 -7.82
N GLU A 98 -12.42 10.04 -6.60
CA GLU A 98 -13.25 11.00 -5.90
C GLU A 98 -12.52 12.30 -5.60
N LEU A 99 -11.26 12.23 -5.23
CA LEU A 99 -10.44 13.42 -5.01
C LEU A 99 -10.26 14.23 -6.28
N LYS A 100 -10.09 13.55 -7.42
CA LYS A 100 -10.03 14.23 -8.72
C LYS A 100 -11.34 14.88 -9.09
N GLN A 101 -12.45 14.19 -8.88
CA GLN A 101 -13.78 14.74 -9.18
C GLN A 101 -14.10 15.98 -8.35
N LYS A 102 -13.64 16.00 -7.12
CA LYS A 102 -13.85 17.15 -6.22
C LYS A 102 -12.78 18.22 -6.35
N GLU A 103 -11.86 18.03 -7.29
CA GLU A 103 -10.81 18.98 -7.62
C GLU A 103 -9.86 19.30 -6.46
N TYR A 104 -9.59 18.32 -5.61
CA TYR A 104 -8.60 18.47 -4.56
C TYR A 104 -7.20 18.48 -5.15
N ASN A 105 -6.34 19.32 -4.60
CA ASN A 105 -4.92 19.33 -4.94
C ASN A 105 -4.20 18.30 -4.08
N PHE A 106 -3.82 17.17 -4.68
CA PHE A 106 -3.21 16.07 -3.95
C PHE A 106 -2.05 15.45 -4.74
N LYS A 107 -1.17 14.78 -4.02
CA LYS A 107 -0.07 14.01 -4.57
C LYS A 107 0.08 12.69 -3.82
N ILE A 108 0.40 11.65 -4.55
CA ILE A 108 0.65 10.34 -3.96
C ILE A 108 2.15 10.16 -3.83
N ILE A 109 2.59 9.92 -2.60
CA ILE A 109 4.00 9.64 -2.31
C ILE A 109 4.08 8.19 -1.89
N ARG A 110 4.61 7.33 -2.76
CA ARG A 110 4.77 5.93 -2.43
C ARG A 110 5.97 5.73 -1.53
N GLN A 111 5.78 4.91 -0.49
CA GLN A 111 6.89 4.50 0.33
C GLN A 111 7.74 3.52 -0.47
N LYS A 112 9.00 3.86 -0.65
CA LYS A 112 9.92 3.06 -1.45
C LYS A 112 10.49 1.93 -0.60
N ASP A 113 10.33 0.68 -1.05
CA ASP A 113 11.17 -0.37 -0.53
C ASP A 113 12.53 -0.31 -1.23
N LYS A 114 13.49 -1.09 -0.75
CA LYS A 114 14.85 -1.07 -1.29
C LYS A 114 14.90 -1.52 -2.75
N LYS A 115 14.09 -2.48 -3.14
CA LYS A 115 14.01 -2.96 -4.52
C LYS A 115 13.47 -1.90 -5.45
N TYR A 116 12.41 -1.24 -5.03
CA TYR A 116 11.79 -0.19 -5.83
C TYR A 116 12.76 0.96 -6.07
N ALA A 117 13.49 1.38 -5.04
CA ALA A 117 14.48 2.44 -5.16
C ALA A 117 15.60 2.04 -6.13
N PHE A 118 16.03 0.77 -6.08
CA PHE A 118 17.04 0.24 -6.99
C PHE A 118 16.57 0.29 -8.45
N PHE A 119 15.37 -0.19 -8.72
CA PHE A 119 14.79 -0.16 -10.07
C PHE A 119 14.61 1.27 -10.57
N GLN A 120 14.19 2.19 -9.73
CA GLN A 120 14.06 3.58 -10.11
C GLN A 120 15.39 4.20 -10.52
N ARG A 121 16.47 3.87 -9.82
CA ARG A 121 17.81 4.35 -10.19
C ARG A 121 18.21 3.87 -11.56
N ILE A 122 17.94 2.60 -11.86
CA ILE A 122 18.23 2.03 -13.17
C ILE A 122 17.41 2.75 -14.25
N PHE A 123 16.11 2.92 -14.05
CA PHE A 123 15.26 3.60 -15.00
C PHE A 123 15.67 5.05 -15.24
N LYS A 124 16.04 5.76 -14.18
CA LYS A 124 16.54 7.13 -14.32
C LYS A 124 17.83 7.18 -15.12
N GLY A 125 18.70 6.21 -14.93
CA GLY A 125 19.92 6.09 -15.71
C GLY A 125 19.62 5.92 -17.20
N PHE A 126 18.65 5.10 -17.53
CA PHE A 126 18.25 4.89 -18.93
C PHE A 126 17.57 6.11 -19.53
N LYS A 127 16.79 6.84 -18.76
CA LYS A 127 16.08 8.02 -19.27
C LYS A 127 16.97 9.22 -19.52
N LYS A 128 18.13 9.28 -18.93
CA LYS A 128 19.05 10.38 -19.11
C LYS A 128 19.82 10.34 -20.43
N ASN A 129 19.70 9.26 -21.13
CA ASN A 129 20.31 9.14 -22.44
C ASN A 129 19.29 9.44 -23.55
#